data_10da9fe2eca8b8557324fc0c529cde1d
#
_entry.id   10da9fe2eca8b8557324fc0c529cde1d
#
_cell.length_a   1.000
_cell.length_b   1.000
_cell.length_c   1.000
_cell.angle_alpha   90.00
_cell.angle_beta   90.00
_cell.angle_gamma   90.00
#
_symmetry.space_group_name_H-M   'P 1'
#
loop_
_entity.id
_entity.type
_entity.pdbx_description
1 polymer ?
#
loop_
_entity_poly.entity_id
_entity_poly.type
_entity_poly.pdbx_seq_one_letter_code
_entity_poly.pdbx_strand_id
1 'polypeptide(L)'
;IVAAYNAGEGVTSYVVADNGALMFSYDKLAAKELNDKVYATLYAVQDDGKVVFGTPTPISAAEYAISTFGLYANDARLQTLMVDMLNFGAAAQNEFDYRTNALANSNMSATMAAKATKDNVSLSNGMKLYKDGLSSDKVTIKSASLSLDNEISINFYAEIKGDIKKAELLIFDEYTAGGVYDKNTASKRTDMVPHEDMYAGFITGIAAKSMRDLYYARVYVQFEDGTEAYSGIGQYSVESYAWQVRNGSGFSSELKLLMEEMMKYGDSAKMYMENKNNNANG
;
A
#
# COMPACT_ATOMS: atom_id res chain seq x y z
N ILE A 1 7.78 21.07 -16.08
CA ILE A 1 6.70 20.55 -16.92
C ILE A 1 7.22 20.24 -18.32
N VAL A 2 7.77 21.22 -19.07
CA VAL A 2 8.31 20.99 -20.42
C VAL A 2 9.42 19.93 -20.42
N ALA A 3 10.33 19.96 -19.44
CA ALA A 3 11.38 18.95 -19.31
C ALA A 3 10.80 17.55 -19.04
N ALA A 4 9.80 17.43 -18.17
CA ALA A 4 9.11 16.18 -17.87
C ALA A 4 8.39 15.63 -19.11
N TYR A 5 7.69 16.49 -19.85
CA TYR A 5 7.06 16.11 -21.12
C TYR A 5 8.09 15.58 -22.14
N ASN A 6 9.21 16.26 -22.31
CA ASN A 6 10.25 15.84 -23.23
C ASN A 6 10.95 14.53 -22.79
N ALA A 7 10.95 14.22 -21.50
CA ALA A 7 11.44 12.96 -20.96
C ALA A 7 10.40 11.81 -21.02
N GLY A 8 9.20 12.08 -21.54
CA GLY A 8 8.10 11.10 -21.54
C GLY A 8 7.49 10.84 -20.17
N GLU A 9 7.75 11.73 -19.20
CA GLU A 9 7.18 11.66 -17.85
C GLU A 9 5.79 12.29 -17.84
N GLY A 10 4.94 11.79 -16.95
CA GLY A 10 3.59 12.32 -16.73
C GLY A 10 2.50 11.29 -16.93
N VAL A 11 1.26 11.71 -16.67
CA VAL A 11 0.07 10.85 -16.80
C VAL A 11 -0.50 11.05 -18.21
N THR A 12 -0.51 9.99 -18.99
CA THR A 12 -1.04 10.01 -20.37
C THR A 12 -2.37 9.28 -20.50
N SER A 13 -2.71 8.40 -19.54
CA SER A 13 -3.99 7.71 -19.48
C SER A 13 -5.04 8.56 -18.77
N TYR A 14 -6.27 8.50 -19.23
CA TYR A 14 -7.41 9.20 -18.64
C TYR A 14 -8.67 8.36 -18.69
N VAL A 15 -9.61 8.70 -17.83
CA VAL A 15 -10.98 8.16 -17.85
C VAL A 15 -11.92 9.30 -18.25
N VAL A 16 -12.88 9.00 -19.13
CA VAL A 16 -13.95 9.93 -19.45
C VAL A 16 -15.07 9.77 -18.43
N ALA A 17 -15.35 10.84 -17.68
CA ALA A 17 -16.48 10.86 -16.74
C ALA A 17 -17.83 10.96 -17.48
N ASP A 18 -18.94 10.66 -16.79
CA ASP A 18 -20.30 10.66 -17.37
C ASP A 18 -20.69 12.02 -17.98
N ASN A 19 -20.14 13.11 -17.46
CA ASN A 19 -20.34 14.47 -18.00
C ASN A 19 -19.39 14.85 -19.14
N GLY A 20 -18.60 13.89 -19.65
CA GLY A 20 -17.62 14.10 -20.72
C GLY A 20 -16.29 14.74 -20.28
N ALA A 21 -16.09 14.98 -18.97
CA ALA A 21 -14.81 15.48 -18.46
C ALA A 21 -13.72 14.41 -18.52
N LEU A 22 -12.49 14.84 -18.85
CA LEU A 22 -11.33 13.95 -18.82
C LEU A 22 -10.73 13.95 -17.43
N MET A 23 -10.60 12.75 -16.83
CA MET A 23 -10.01 12.57 -15.50
C MET A 23 -8.64 11.92 -15.63
N PHE A 24 -7.62 12.57 -15.09
CA PHE A 24 -6.25 12.05 -14.98
C PHE A 24 -5.95 11.76 -13.52
N SER A 25 -5.34 10.62 -13.25
CA SER A 25 -4.97 10.22 -11.89
C SER A 25 -3.45 10.17 -11.76
N TYR A 26 -2.92 10.75 -10.69
CA TYR A 26 -1.55 10.58 -10.24
C TYR A 26 -1.57 9.77 -8.95
N ASP A 27 -1.04 8.56 -8.99
CA ASP A 27 -1.11 7.54 -7.93
C ASP A 27 0.23 7.30 -7.21
N LYS A 28 1.27 8.05 -7.58
CA LYS A 28 2.62 7.92 -7.01
C LYS A 28 2.87 8.94 -5.90
N LEU A 29 1.99 8.99 -4.90
CA LEU A 29 2.11 9.90 -3.77
C LEU A 29 2.28 9.07 -2.49
N ALA A 30 3.50 9.06 -1.94
CA ALA A 30 3.77 8.38 -0.68
C ALA A 30 3.10 9.11 0.50
N ALA A 31 2.82 8.39 1.59
CA ALA A 31 2.19 8.98 2.77
C ALA A 31 2.94 10.20 3.33
N LYS A 32 4.27 10.14 3.37
CA LYS A 32 5.13 11.27 3.81
C LYS A 32 5.04 12.52 2.91
N GLU A 33 4.53 12.36 1.67
CA GLU A 33 4.44 13.40 0.64
C GLU A 33 3.05 14.05 0.53
N LEU A 34 2.10 13.70 1.41
CA LEU A 34 0.72 14.22 1.34
C LEU A 34 0.63 15.75 1.37
N ASN A 35 1.62 16.43 1.94
CA ASN A 35 1.72 17.89 1.94
C ASN A 35 2.56 18.47 0.78
N ASP A 36 3.13 17.62 -0.08
CA ASP A 36 3.91 18.06 -1.23
C ASP A 36 3.00 18.50 -2.37
N LYS A 37 3.40 19.58 -3.04
CA LYS A 37 2.64 20.10 -4.17
C LYS A 37 2.93 19.32 -5.44
N VAL A 38 1.90 18.71 -5.98
CA VAL A 38 1.89 18.16 -7.34
C VAL A 38 1.46 19.26 -8.29
N TYR A 39 2.25 19.49 -9.33
CA TYR A 39 1.94 20.47 -10.37
C TYR A 39 1.36 19.74 -11.57
N ALA A 40 0.08 19.96 -11.85
CA ALA A 40 -0.61 19.42 -13.01
C ALA A 40 -0.85 20.51 -14.06
N THR A 41 -0.67 20.15 -15.33
CA THR A 41 -1.07 20.95 -16.46
C THR A 41 -1.56 20.05 -17.59
N LEU A 42 -2.51 20.54 -18.35
CA LEU A 42 -2.88 19.89 -19.60
C LEU A 42 -1.96 20.37 -20.73
N TYR A 43 -1.75 19.53 -21.71
CA TYR A 43 -1.11 19.93 -22.96
C TYR A 43 -1.93 19.41 -24.15
N ALA A 44 -1.81 20.09 -25.27
CA ALA A 44 -2.36 19.65 -26.54
C ALA A 44 -1.28 19.69 -27.62
N VAL A 45 -1.27 18.66 -28.46
CA VAL A 45 -0.45 18.65 -29.68
C VAL A 45 -1.32 19.13 -30.82
N GLN A 46 -0.93 20.21 -31.47
CA GLN A 46 -1.62 20.79 -32.63
C GLN A 46 -1.31 19.97 -33.88
N ASP A 47 -2.09 20.16 -34.94
CA ASP A 47 -1.94 19.45 -36.23
C ASP A 47 -0.56 19.69 -36.88
N ASP A 48 0.07 20.83 -36.61
CA ASP A 48 1.42 21.18 -37.03
C ASP A 48 2.55 20.56 -36.16
N GLY A 49 2.17 19.76 -35.18
CA GLY A 49 3.09 19.12 -34.22
C GLY A 49 3.53 20.03 -33.07
N LYS A 50 3.05 21.27 -32.99
CA LYS A 50 3.37 22.19 -31.90
C LYS A 50 2.66 21.76 -30.61
N VAL A 51 3.40 21.77 -29.51
CA VAL A 51 2.85 21.47 -28.18
C VAL A 51 2.51 22.77 -27.45
N VAL A 52 1.28 22.85 -26.95
CA VAL A 52 0.78 23.98 -26.18
C VAL A 52 0.42 23.50 -24.79
N PHE A 53 0.95 24.16 -23.74
CA PHE A 53 0.67 23.85 -22.34
C PHE A 53 -0.32 24.84 -21.75
N GLY A 54 -1.21 24.32 -20.89
CA GLY A 54 -2.07 25.13 -20.03
C GLY A 54 -1.28 25.73 -18.85
N THR A 55 -1.98 26.47 -18.01
CA THR A 55 -1.41 27.00 -16.77
C THR A 55 -1.24 25.89 -15.74
N PRO A 56 -0.05 25.69 -15.15
CA PRO A 56 0.15 24.71 -14.10
C PRO A 56 -0.67 25.04 -12.85
N THR A 57 -1.37 24.04 -12.32
CA THR A 57 -2.14 24.17 -11.09
C THR A 57 -1.47 23.34 -9.99
N PRO A 58 -0.90 23.95 -8.95
CA PRO A 58 -0.35 23.25 -7.81
C PRO A 58 -1.45 22.85 -6.84
N ILE A 59 -1.40 21.60 -6.36
CA ILE A 59 -2.25 21.09 -5.30
C ILE A 59 -1.50 20.04 -4.50
N SER A 60 -1.75 19.96 -3.19
CA SER A 60 -1.35 18.82 -2.38
C SER A 60 -2.59 18.06 -1.87
N ALA A 61 -2.43 16.79 -1.52
CA ALA A 61 -3.51 16.00 -0.93
C ALA A 61 -3.97 16.62 0.40
N ALA A 62 -3.03 17.15 1.20
CA ALA A 62 -3.35 17.83 2.45
C ALA A 62 -4.14 19.12 2.24
N GLU A 63 -3.71 19.99 1.31
CA GLU A 63 -4.45 21.22 0.98
C GLU A 63 -5.86 20.90 0.47
N TYR A 64 -6.01 19.90 -0.39
CA TYR A 64 -7.31 19.45 -0.87
C TYR A 64 -8.21 19.00 0.28
N ALA A 65 -7.73 18.09 1.12
CA ALA A 65 -8.50 17.56 2.25
C ALA A 65 -8.94 18.68 3.20
N ILE A 66 -8.05 19.62 3.54
CA ILE A 66 -8.34 20.73 4.45
C ILE A 66 -9.33 21.72 3.84
N SER A 67 -9.11 22.12 2.59
CA SER A 67 -9.96 23.14 1.93
C SER A 67 -11.37 22.64 1.61
N THR A 68 -11.51 21.34 1.32
CA THR A 68 -12.81 20.74 0.97
C THR A 68 -13.54 20.12 2.15
N PHE A 69 -12.93 20.02 3.32
CA PHE A 69 -13.51 19.37 4.51
C PHE A 69 -14.92 19.85 4.85
N GLY A 70 -15.15 21.15 4.79
CA GLY A 70 -16.46 21.77 5.07
C GLY A 70 -17.55 21.40 4.05
N LEU A 71 -17.16 21.07 2.82
CA LEU A 71 -18.11 20.65 1.77
C LEU A 71 -18.75 19.29 2.09
N TYR A 72 -18.09 18.48 2.91
CA TYR A 72 -18.52 17.14 3.30
C TYR A 72 -19.09 17.09 4.73
N ALA A 73 -19.68 18.19 5.21
CA ALA A 73 -20.25 18.30 6.57
C ALA A 73 -21.30 17.21 6.88
N ASN A 74 -22.00 16.72 5.86
CA ASN A 74 -23.03 15.67 5.97
C ASN A 74 -22.45 14.25 5.79
N ASP A 75 -21.16 14.10 5.52
CA ASP A 75 -20.49 12.79 5.38
C ASP A 75 -19.41 12.64 6.46
N ALA A 76 -19.84 12.24 7.65
CA ALA A 76 -18.93 12.09 8.80
C ALA A 76 -17.83 11.04 8.55
N ARG A 77 -18.08 10.02 7.70
CA ARG A 77 -17.09 8.98 7.38
C ARG A 77 -16.00 9.51 6.47
N LEU A 78 -16.38 10.29 5.46
CA LEU A 78 -15.39 10.95 4.60
C LEU A 78 -14.57 11.97 5.41
N GLN A 79 -15.20 12.71 6.33
CA GLN A 79 -14.48 13.61 7.23
C GLN A 79 -13.47 12.86 8.11
N THR A 80 -13.85 11.72 8.70
CA THR A 80 -12.92 10.88 9.49
C THR A 80 -11.78 10.36 8.60
N LEU A 81 -12.09 9.82 7.42
CA LEU A 81 -11.08 9.36 6.47
C LEU A 81 -10.05 10.43 6.10
N MET A 82 -10.51 11.66 5.82
CA MET A 82 -9.62 12.79 5.52
C MET A 82 -8.66 13.08 6.68
N VAL A 83 -9.17 13.08 7.90
CA VAL A 83 -8.36 13.40 9.09
C VAL A 83 -7.37 12.28 9.40
N ASP A 84 -7.81 11.02 9.37
CA ASP A 84 -6.94 9.87 9.61
C ASP A 84 -5.85 9.76 8.53
N MET A 85 -6.16 10.08 7.27
CA MET A 85 -5.17 10.17 6.19
C MET A 85 -4.09 11.22 6.49
N LEU A 86 -4.49 12.42 6.96
CA LEU A 86 -3.54 13.48 7.29
C LEU A 86 -2.68 13.14 8.50
N ASN A 87 -3.24 12.48 9.52
CA ASN A 87 -2.50 11.99 10.68
C ASN A 87 -1.50 10.89 10.29
N PHE A 88 -1.90 9.96 9.42
CA PHE A 88 -1.00 8.96 8.86
C PHE A 88 0.15 9.61 8.07
N GLY A 89 -0.13 10.63 7.26
CA GLY A 89 0.89 11.39 6.55
C GLY A 89 1.89 12.07 7.48
N ALA A 90 1.40 12.72 8.54
CA ALA A 90 2.25 13.38 9.54
C ALA A 90 3.11 12.36 10.33
N ALA A 91 2.55 11.21 10.67
CA ALA A 91 3.29 10.13 11.32
C ALA A 91 4.39 9.56 10.40
N ALA A 92 4.10 9.40 9.10
CA ALA A 92 5.08 8.99 8.11
C ALA A 92 6.20 10.03 7.94
N GLN A 93 5.88 11.32 7.91
CA GLN A 93 6.89 12.38 7.87
C GLN A 93 7.85 12.32 9.06
N ASN A 94 7.33 12.09 10.26
CA ASN A 94 8.14 11.97 11.47
C ASN A 94 9.03 10.71 11.45
N GLU A 95 8.51 9.54 11.09
CA GLU A 95 9.29 8.29 11.03
C GLU A 95 10.41 8.36 10.00
N PHE A 96 10.17 8.98 8.84
CA PHE A 96 11.14 9.06 7.75
C PHE A 96 11.97 10.37 7.75
N ASP A 97 11.87 11.18 8.80
CA ASP A 97 12.52 12.51 8.90
C ASP A 97 12.31 13.37 7.64
N TYR A 98 11.08 13.36 7.12
CA TYR A 98 10.73 14.01 5.86
C TYR A 98 9.90 15.27 6.11
N ARG A 99 10.47 16.46 5.88
CA ARG A 99 9.78 17.79 6.01
C ARG A 99 8.99 17.94 7.32
N THR A 100 9.57 17.53 8.43
CA THR A 100 8.95 17.54 9.75
C THR A 100 8.55 18.92 10.26
N ASN A 101 9.03 19.99 9.61
CA ASN A 101 8.62 21.38 9.85
C ASN A 101 7.31 21.77 9.14
N ALA A 102 6.72 20.89 8.32
CA ALA A 102 5.49 21.13 7.56
C ALA A 102 4.67 19.84 7.47
N LEU A 103 4.17 19.35 8.62
CA LEU A 103 3.42 18.11 8.69
C LEU A 103 2.08 18.20 7.95
N ALA A 104 1.63 17.08 7.40
CA ALA A 104 0.39 16.99 6.62
C ALA A 104 -0.85 17.44 7.40
N ASN A 105 -0.84 17.26 8.74
CA ASN A 105 -1.94 17.62 9.63
C ASN A 105 -1.79 18.98 10.33
N SER A 106 -0.69 19.72 10.10
CA SER A 106 -0.38 20.97 10.84
C SER A 106 -1.40 22.08 10.66
N ASN A 107 -2.10 22.12 9.53
CA ASN A 107 -3.07 23.16 9.20
C ASN A 107 -4.53 22.74 9.46
N MET A 108 -4.76 21.62 10.14
CA MET A 108 -6.11 21.22 10.53
C MET A 108 -6.69 22.16 11.60
N SER A 109 -7.95 22.55 11.43
CA SER A 109 -8.68 23.23 12.50
C SER A 109 -8.99 22.28 13.66
N ALA A 110 -9.26 22.81 14.87
CA ALA A 110 -9.68 22.00 16.01
C ALA A 110 -10.96 21.19 15.72
N THR A 111 -11.90 21.77 14.95
CA THR A 111 -13.11 21.07 14.53
C THR A 111 -12.82 19.90 13.61
N MET A 112 -11.85 20.05 12.72
CA MET A 112 -11.38 18.98 11.84
C MET A 112 -10.68 17.89 12.65
N ALA A 113 -9.69 18.25 13.46
CA ALA A 113 -8.94 17.32 14.29
C ALA A 113 -9.83 16.49 15.24
N ALA A 114 -10.97 17.05 15.70
CA ALA A 114 -11.95 16.34 16.54
C ALA A 114 -12.66 15.18 15.82
N LYS A 115 -12.54 15.06 14.49
CA LYS A 115 -13.11 13.96 13.68
C LYS A 115 -12.19 12.76 13.52
N ALA A 116 -10.95 12.84 14.00
CA ALA A 116 -10.04 11.70 13.99
C ALA A 116 -10.62 10.48 14.73
N THR A 117 -10.26 9.29 14.29
CA THR A 117 -10.50 8.06 15.04
C THR A 117 -9.80 8.14 16.40
N LYS A 118 -10.58 8.11 17.50
CA LYS A 118 -10.08 8.35 18.86
C LYS A 118 -9.60 7.08 19.55
N ASP A 119 -10.23 5.96 19.26
CA ASP A 119 -9.95 4.70 19.92
C ASP A 119 -8.62 4.11 19.40
N ASN A 120 -7.87 3.52 20.33
CA ASN A 120 -6.70 2.74 19.95
C ASN A 120 -7.14 1.56 19.08
N VAL A 121 -6.41 1.34 17.99
CA VAL A 121 -6.72 0.26 17.06
C VAL A 121 -6.51 -1.10 17.75
N SER A 122 -7.51 -1.97 17.71
CA SER A 122 -7.31 -3.38 18.10
C SER A 122 -6.47 -4.06 17.01
N LEU A 123 -5.37 -4.70 17.40
CA LEU A 123 -4.47 -5.40 16.48
C LEU A 123 -4.36 -6.87 16.87
N SER A 124 -4.26 -7.74 15.86
CA SER A 124 -4.05 -9.17 16.00
C SER A 124 -2.79 -9.63 15.28
N ASN A 125 -2.10 -10.62 15.88
CA ASN A 125 -1.00 -11.28 15.17
C ASN A 125 -1.58 -12.33 14.23
N GLY A 126 -1.63 -11.98 12.94
CA GLY A 126 -2.12 -12.86 11.89
C GLY A 126 -1.05 -13.74 11.25
N MET A 127 0.24 -13.62 11.65
CA MET A 127 1.31 -14.42 11.04
C MET A 127 1.14 -15.90 11.39
N LYS A 128 1.03 -16.73 10.35
CA LYS A 128 1.00 -18.20 10.47
C LYS A 128 1.77 -18.83 9.32
N LEU A 129 2.25 -20.03 9.57
CA LEU A 129 2.89 -20.87 8.56
C LEU A 129 2.21 -22.25 8.57
N TYR A 130 1.60 -22.61 7.45
CA TYR A 130 0.93 -23.88 7.25
C TYR A 130 1.83 -24.82 6.47
N LYS A 131 1.97 -26.07 6.93
CA LYS A 131 2.67 -27.14 6.19
C LYS A 131 1.65 -28.11 5.60
N ASP A 132 1.97 -28.62 4.42
CA ASP A 132 1.20 -29.65 3.72
C ASP A 132 2.15 -30.68 3.06
N GLY A 133 1.62 -31.61 2.29
CA GLY A 133 2.41 -32.66 1.63
C GLY A 133 3.40 -32.16 0.56
N LEU A 134 3.30 -30.92 0.11
CA LEU A 134 4.24 -30.30 -0.83
C LEU A 134 5.38 -29.56 -0.12
N SER A 135 5.24 -29.28 1.18
CA SER A 135 6.23 -28.51 1.95
C SER A 135 7.56 -29.26 2.09
N SER A 136 8.66 -28.62 1.66
CA SER A 136 10.02 -29.17 1.67
C SER A 136 10.90 -28.43 2.68
N ASP A 137 11.82 -29.13 3.33
CA ASP A 137 12.83 -28.52 4.19
C ASP A 137 13.95 -27.80 3.42
N LYS A 138 13.99 -27.93 2.09
CA LYS A 138 14.90 -27.16 1.23
C LYS A 138 14.46 -25.69 1.07
N VAL A 139 13.17 -25.38 1.29
CA VAL A 139 12.60 -24.04 1.09
C VAL A 139 11.77 -23.66 2.30
N THR A 140 12.18 -22.62 3.04
CA THR A 140 11.53 -22.24 4.30
C THR A 140 11.29 -20.74 4.35
N ILE A 141 10.03 -20.30 4.49
CA ILE A 141 9.71 -18.91 4.84
C ILE A 141 10.18 -18.67 6.28
N LYS A 142 11.06 -17.70 6.47
CA LYS A 142 11.66 -17.35 7.77
C LYS A 142 10.94 -16.20 8.45
N SER A 143 10.55 -15.20 7.67
CA SER A 143 9.92 -13.99 8.19
C SER A 143 9.08 -13.30 7.12
N ALA A 144 8.29 -12.32 7.58
CA ALA A 144 7.63 -11.35 6.73
C ALA A 144 7.74 -9.96 7.36
N SER A 145 7.75 -8.92 6.51
CA SER A 145 7.82 -7.52 6.93
C SER A 145 6.97 -6.64 6.01
N LEU A 146 6.96 -5.33 6.28
CA LEU A 146 6.41 -4.34 5.35
C LEU A 146 7.53 -3.49 4.75
N SER A 147 7.29 -3.04 3.52
CA SER A 147 7.94 -1.87 2.92
C SER A 147 6.92 -0.76 2.78
N LEU A 148 7.32 0.47 3.14
CA LEU A 148 6.48 1.67 3.18
C LEU A 148 7.09 2.82 2.36
N ASP A 149 7.97 2.51 1.40
CA ASP A 149 8.69 3.55 0.66
C ASP A 149 7.75 4.34 -0.27
N ASN A 150 7.34 3.77 -1.38
CA ASN A 150 6.43 4.43 -2.34
C ASN A 150 5.00 3.87 -2.25
N GLU A 151 4.88 2.60 -1.91
CA GLU A 151 3.62 1.89 -1.73
C GLU A 151 3.72 0.92 -0.55
N ILE A 152 2.57 0.50 -0.02
CA ILE A 152 2.55 -0.54 1.02
C ILE A 152 2.74 -1.90 0.35
N SER A 153 3.81 -2.61 0.77
CA SER A 153 4.12 -3.95 0.28
C SER A 153 4.38 -4.90 1.44
N ILE A 154 3.90 -6.13 1.32
CA ILE A 154 4.28 -7.25 2.20
C ILE A 154 5.46 -7.97 1.55
N ASN A 155 6.52 -8.17 2.33
CA ASN A 155 7.73 -8.87 1.92
C ASN A 155 7.81 -10.20 2.65
N PHE A 156 7.97 -11.30 1.91
CA PHE A 156 8.25 -12.62 2.46
C PHE A 156 9.72 -12.97 2.22
N TYR A 157 10.41 -13.41 3.26
CA TYR A 157 11.81 -13.81 3.19
C TYR A 157 11.93 -15.32 3.40
N ALA A 158 12.69 -15.98 2.51
CA ALA A 158 12.86 -17.41 2.54
C ALA A 158 14.31 -17.84 2.44
N GLU A 159 14.68 -18.84 3.24
CA GLU A 159 15.90 -19.62 3.06
C GLU A 159 15.66 -20.69 1.99
N ILE A 160 16.57 -20.77 1.00
CA ILE A 160 16.51 -21.77 -0.08
C ILE A 160 17.87 -22.48 -0.12
N LYS A 161 17.85 -23.82 -0.08
CA LYS A 161 19.05 -24.68 -0.06
C LYS A 161 19.20 -25.42 -1.38
N GLY A 162 20.27 -25.14 -2.12
CA GLY A 162 20.61 -25.77 -3.39
C GLY A 162 20.86 -24.75 -4.51
N ASP A 163 21.24 -25.24 -5.68
CA ASP A 163 21.52 -24.43 -6.86
C ASP A 163 20.20 -24.07 -7.55
N ILE A 164 19.85 -22.79 -7.50
CA ILE A 164 18.54 -22.27 -7.87
C ILE A 164 18.56 -21.87 -9.34
N LYS A 165 17.68 -22.45 -10.15
CA LYS A 165 17.40 -22.02 -11.50
C LYS A 165 16.33 -20.92 -11.53
N LYS A 166 15.28 -21.05 -10.70
CA LYS A 166 14.18 -20.07 -10.58
C LYS A 166 13.57 -20.14 -9.20
N ALA A 167 13.23 -18.98 -8.63
CA ALA A 167 12.46 -18.87 -7.39
C ALA A 167 11.33 -17.86 -7.56
N GLU A 168 10.12 -18.22 -7.15
CA GLU A 168 8.92 -17.39 -7.27
C GLU A 168 8.13 -17.40 -5.96
N LEU A 169 7.55 -16.24 -5.63
CA LEU A 169 6.49 -16.13 -4.62
C LEU A 169 5.15 -16.36 -5.32
N LEU A 170 4.47 -17.42 -4.94
CA LEU A 170 3.11 -17.75 -5.36
C LEU A 170 2.15 -17.10 -4.37
N ILE A 171 1.17 -16.34 -4.86
CA ILE A 171 0.20 -15.61 -4.05
C ILE A 171 -1.18 -16.22 -4.28
N PHE A 172 -1.95 -16.38 -3.20
CA PHE A 172 -3.27 -16.97 -3.21
C PHE A 172 -4.28 -16.02 -2.56
N ASP A 173 -5.48 -15.92 -3.12
CA ASP A 173 -6.52 -15.00 -2.65
C ASP A 173 -7.13 -15.45 -1.32
N GLU A 174 -7.14 -16.77 -1.06
CA GLU A 174 -7.69 -17.35 0.17
C GLU A 174 -6.93 -18.61 0.57
N TYR A 175 -7.14 -19.06 1.82
CA TYR A 175 -6.64 -20.31 2.32
C TYR A 175 -7.74 -21.13 2.97
N THR A 176 -7.88 -22.38 2.52
CA THR A 176 -8.75 -23.39 3.12
C THR A 176 -7.94 -24.65 3.43
N ALA A 177 -8.06 -25.19 4.63
CA ALA A 177 -7.34 -26.38 5.01
C ALA A 177 -7.69 -27.56 4.08
N GLY A 178 -6.65 -28.22 3.55
CA GLY A 178 -6.80 -29.31 2.57
C GLY A 178 -6.93 -28.85 1.12
N GLY A 179 -6.90 -27.55 0.86
CA GLY A 179 -6.82 -27.01 -0.51
C GLY A 179 -5.47 -27.31 -1.17
N VAL A 180 -5.43 -27.19 -2.49
CA VAL A 180 -4.20 -27.34 -3.28
C VAL A 180 -3.61 -25.96 -3.54
N TYR A 181 -2.36 -25.76 -3.12
CA TYR A 181 -1.64 -24.49 -3.22
C TYR A 181 -0.29 -24.73 -3.93
N ASP A 182 -0.31 -24.71 -5.24
CA ASP A 182 0.86 -24.94 -6.08
C ASP A 182 1.01 -23.86 -7.17
N LYS A 183 1.99 -24.04 -8.07
CA LYS A 183 2.25 -23.11 -9.17
C LYS A 183 1.10 -23.00 -10.20
N ASN A 184 0.13 -23.90 -10.19
CA ASN A 184 -0.99 -23.92 -11.12
C ASN A 184 -2.26 -23.26 -10.51
N THR A 185 -2.33 -23.18 -9.17
CA THR A 185 -3.48 -22.63 -8.44
C THR A 185 -3.23 -21.21 -7.92
N ALA A 186 -1.99 -20.69 -8.02
CA ALA A 186 -1.65 -19.33 -7.61
C ALA A 186 -2.41 -18.29 -8.45
N SER A 187 -3.04 -17.32 -7.80
CA SER A 187 -3.72 -16.19 -8.47
C SER A 187 -2.72 -15.18 -9.05
N LYS A 188 -1.54 -15.06 -8.42
CA LYS A 188 -0.44 -14.20 -8.88
C LYS A 188 0.90 -14.87 -8.58
N ARG A 189 1.89 -14.58 -9.41
CA ARG A 189 3.27 -15.04 -9.24
C ARG A 189 4.22 -13.87 -9.41
N THR A 190 5.24 -13.77 -8.55
CA THR A 190 6.31 -12.75 -8.64
C THR A 190 7.66 -13.43 -8.47
N ASP A 191 8.67 -12.99 -9.21
CA ASP A 191 10.02 -13.50 -9.03
C ASP A 191 10.55 -13.09 -7.65
N MET A 192 11.29 -13.98 -7.00
CA MET A 192 12.04 -13.68 -5.81
C MET A 192 13.43 -13.17 -6.16
N VAL A 193 13.92 -12.24 -5.38
CA VAL A 193 15.25 -11.64 -5.57
C VAL A 193 16.17 -12.00 -4.39
N PRO A 194 17.49 -12.16 -4.62
CA PRO A 194 18.44 -12.31 -3.53
C PRO A 194 18.38 -11.13 -2.55
N HIS A 195 18.41 -11.43 -1.26
CA HIS A 195 18.39 -10.45 -0.18
C HIS A 195 19.22 -10.98 1.00
N GLU A 196 20.43 -10.43 1.18
CA GLU A 196 21.42 -10.95 2.13
C GLU A 196 21.68 -12.45 1.92
N ASP A 197 21.44 -13.26 2.95
CA ASP A 197 21.56 -14.72 2.92
C ASP A 197 20.24 -15.45 2.59
N MET A 198 19.19 -14.70 2.21
CA MET A 198 17.86 -15.18 1.88
C MET A 198 17.41 -14.71 0.49
N TYR A 199 16.17 -15.02 0.17
CA TYR A 199 15.42 -14.51 -0.99
C TYR A 199 14.18 -13.78 -0.52
N ALA A 200 13.90 -12.62 -1.14
CA ALA A 200 12.73 -11.81 -0.87
C ALA A 200 11.73 -11.86 -2.02
N GLY A 201 10.46 -12.02 -1.70
CA GLY A 201 9.33 -11.91 -2.63
C GLY A 201 8.32 -10.90 -2.11
N PHE A 202 7.66 -10.15 -3.02
CA PHE A 202 6.88 -8.98 -2.67
C PHE A 202 5.43 -9.10 -3.14
N ILE A 203 4.49 -8.71 -2.25
CA ILE A 203 3.10 -8.42 -2.59
C ILE A 203 2.95 -6.90 -2.50
N THR A 204 2.87 -6.24 -3.65
CA THR A 204 2.89 -4.78 -3.78
C THR A 204 1.49 -4.19 -3.98
N GLY A 205 1.34 -2.88 -3.74
CA GLY A 205 0.12 -2.15 -4.04
C GLY A 205 -1.04 -2.45 -3.10
N ILE A 206 -0.76 -2.69 -1.82
CA ILE A 206 -1.80 -2.95 -0.83
C ILE A 206 -2.60 -1.68 -0.57
N ALA A 207 -3.88 -1.70 -0.95
CA ALA A 207 -4.77 -0.56 -0.74
C ALA A 207 -5.06 -0.34 0.75
N ALA A 208 -5.29 0.92 1.15
CA ALA A 208 -5.60 1.28 2.54
C ALA A 208 -6.74 0.44 3.13
N LYS A 209 -7.84 0.25 2.40
CA LYS A 209 -9.00 -0.56 2.83
C LYS A 209 -8.67 -2.04 3.06
N SER A 210 -7.55 -2.53 2.55
CA SER A 210 -7.12 -3.94 2.58
C SER A 210 -6.00 -4.21 3.59
N MET A 211 -5.67 -3.29 4.47
CA MET A 211 -4.58 -3.45 5.44
C MET A 211 -4.83 -4.57 6.48
N ARG A 212 -6.10 -4.95 6.70
CA ARG A 212 -6.47 -6.09 7.56
C ARG A 212 -6.68 -7.39 6.81
N ASP A 213 -6.69 -7.35 5.48
CA ASP A 213 -6.88 -8.55 4.68
C ASP A 213 -5.67 -9.47 4.84
N LEU A 214 -5.93 -10.76 4.93
CA LEU A 214 -4.89 -11.78 5.04
C LEU A 214 -4.39 -12.14 3.64
N TYR A 215 -3.09 -12.10 3.48
CA TYR A 215 -2.40 -12.51 2.25
C TYR A 215 -1.75 -13.87 2.50
N TYR A 216 -1.91 -14.77 1.54
CA TYR A 216 -1.36 -16.11 1.60
C TYR A 216 -0.32 -16.27 0.49
N ALA A 217 0.88 -16.70 0.87
CA ALA A 217 1.96 -16.85 -0.08
C ALA A 217 2.79 -18.10 0.18
N ARG A 218 3.35 -18.65 -0.88
CA ARG A 218 4.22 -19.83 -0.86
C ARG A 218 5.40 -19.61 -1.78
N VAL A 219 6.59 -20.01 -1.37
CA VAL A 219 7.76 -19.99 -2.25
C VAL A 219 7.82 -21.27 -3.05
N TYR A 220 7.94 -21.12 -4.36
CA TYR A 220 8.22 -22.20 -5.31
C TYR A 220 9.63 -22.02 -5.86
N VAL A 221 10.37 -23.13 -5.94
CA VAL A 221 11.73 -23.15 -6.47
C VAL A 221 11.87 -24.27 -7.48
N GLN A 222 12.49 -23.97 -8.61
CA GLN A 222 13.05 -24.93 -9.55
C GLN A 222 14.57 -24.90 -9.40
N PHE A 223 15.18 -26.05 -9.16
CA PHE A 223 16.63 -26.20 -9.05
C PHE A 223 17.29 -26.52 -10.40
N GLU A 224 18.62 -26.33 -10.49
CA GLU A 224 19.40 -26.61 -11.70
C GLU A 224 19.36 -28.11 -12.10
N ASP A 225 19.18 -29.00 -11.15
CA ASP A 225 19.03 -30.44 -11.37
C ASP A 225 17.65 -30.83 -11.93
N GLY A 226 16.77 -29.84 -12.14
CA GLY A 226 15.40 -30.04 -12.62
C GLY A 226 14.37 -30.42 -11.57
N THR A 227 14.79 -30.60 -10.31
CA THR A 227 13.84 -30.86 -9.21
C THR A 227 13.11 -29.58 -8.80
N GLU A 228 11.92 -29.75 -8.18
CA GLU A 228 11.09 -28.67 -7.69
C GLU A 228 10.84 -28.81 -6.19
N ALA A 229 10.67 -27.67 -5.51
CA ALA A 229 10.32 -27.65 -4.09
C ALA A 229 9.43 -26.46 -3.75
N TYR A 230 8.66 -26.61 -2.68
CA TYR A 230 7.77 -25.59 -2.15
C TYR A 230 8.04 -25.35 -0.66
N SER A 231 7.89 -24.13 -0.21
CA SER A 231 7.82 -23.84 1.23
C SER A 231 6.48 -24.27 1.82
N GLY A 232 6.30 -24.09 3.14
CA GLY A 232 4.97 -23.95 3.71
C GLY A 232 4.26 -22.71 3.17
N ILE A 233 2.95 -22.59 3.46
CA ILE A 233 2.14 -21.43 3.08
C ILE A 233 2.21 -20.42 4.21
N GLY A 234 2.78 -19.25 3.95
CA GLY A 234 2.80 -18.10 4.87
C GLY A 234 1.51 -17.31 4.78
N GLN A 235 0.94 -16.98 5.94
CA GLN A 235 -0.16 -16.03 6.10
C GLN A 235 0.38 -14.76 6.75
N TYR A 236 0.04 -13.59 6.21
CA TYR A 236 0.45 -12.31 6.76
C TYR A 236 -0.51 -11.19 6.36
N SER A 237 -0.44 -10.05 7.06
CA SER A 237 -1.19 -8.83 6.76
C SER A 237 -0.41 -7.59 7.22
N VAL A 238 -0.82 -6.40 6.77
CA VAL A 238 -0.30 -5.14 7.31
C VAL A 238 -0.58 -5.04 8.81
N GLU A 239 -1.77 -5.46 9.26
CA GLU A 239 -2.13 -5.55 10.68
C GLU A 239 -1.15 -6.43 11.48
N SER A 240 -0.71 -7.56 10.92
CA SER A 240 0.25 -8.47 11.58
C SER A 240 1.58 -7.76 11.88
N TYR A 241 2.07 -6.95 10.94
CA TYR A 241 3.27 -6.15 11.14
C TYR A 241 3.03 -5.04 12.19
N ALA A 242 1.91 -4.31 12.09
CA ALA A 242 1.55 -3.30 13.08
C ALA A 242 1.48 -3.87 14.50
N TRP A 243 0.94 -5.10 14.64
CA TRP A 243 0.94 -5.83 15.92
C TRP A 243 2.36 -6.12 16.42
N GLN A 244 3.26 -6.60 15.54
CA GLN A 244 4.66 -6.87 15.90
C GLN A 244 5.38 -5.61 16.34
N VAL A 245 5.22 -4.51 15.62
CA VAL A 245 5.83 -3.21 15.97
C VAL A 245 5.32 -2.71 17.31
N ARG A 246 4.00 -2.73 17.55
CA ARG A 246 3.41 -2.24 18.80
C ARG A 246 3.87 -3.04 20.02
N ASN A 247 3.98 -4.37 19.90
CA ASN A 247 4.31 -5.27 21.01
C ASN A 247 5.81 -5.56 21.13
N GLY A 248 6.61 -5.23 20.11
CA GLY A 248 8.06 -5.44 20.11
C GLY A 248 8.82 -4.36 20.87
N SER A 249 9.97 -4.72 21.44
CA SER A 249 10.82 -3.83 22.22
C SER A 249 11.87 -3.06 21.42
N GLY A 250 12.13 -3.45 20.17
CA GLY A 250 13.20 -2.88 19.34
C GLY A 250 12.75 -1.78 18.38
N PHE A 251 11.49 -1.33 18.44
CA PHE A 251 10.93 -0.35 17.50
C PHE A 251 10.82 1.03 18.12
N SER A 252 11.08 2.07 17.31
CA SER A 252 10.96 3.49 17.71
C SER A 252 9.53 3.85 18.12
N SER A 253 9.38 4.94 18.87
CA SER A 253 8.07 5.53 19.20
C SER A 253 7.37 6.06 17.93
N GLU A 254 8.16 6.60 17.02
CA GLU A 254 7.74 7.15 15.73
C GLU A 254 7.14 6.04 14.84
N LEU A 255 7.83 4.89 14.71
CA LEU A 255 7.31 3.75 13.97
C LEU A 255 6.04 3.18 14.62
N LYS A 256 5.98 3.11 15.95
CA LYS A 256 4.76 2.68 16.66
C LYS A 256 3.58 3.62 16.38
N LEU A 257 3.82 4.93 16.38
CA LEU A 257 2.80 5.92 16.01
C LEU A 257 2.38 5.79 14.55
N LEU A 258 3.36 5.62 13.65
CA LEU A 258 3.08 5.41 12.23
C LEU A 258 2.15 4.20 12.02
N MET A 259 2.42 3.07 12.67
CA MET A 259 1.57 1.88 12.58
C MET A 259 0.16 2.13 13.12
N GLU A 260 0.04 2.84 14.24
CA GLU A 260 -1.27 3.19 14.82
C GLU A 260 -2.09 4.06 13.86
N GLU A 261 -1.52 5.15 13.34
CA GLU A 261 -2.21 6.08 12.43
C GLU A 261 -2.49 5.45 11.05
N MET A 262 -1.58 4.60 10.56
CA MET A 262 -1.77 3.84 9.33
C MET A 262 -2.98 2.90 9.44
N MET A 263 -3.14 2.20 10.57
CA MET A 263 -4.26 1.29 10.77
C MET A 263 -5.59 2.04 10.96
N LYS A 264 -5.60 3.21 11.62
CA LYS A 264 -6.78 4.09 11.69
C LYS A 264 -7.21 4.54 10.30
N TYR A 265 -6.26 4.99 9.47
CA TYR A 265 -6.52 5.35 8.09
C TYR A 265 -7.06 4.16 7.28
N GLY A 266 -6.51 2.96 7.45
CA GLY A 266 -6.99 1.73 6.81
C GLY A 266 -8.44 1.41 7.18
N ASP A 267 -8.78 1.48 8.46
CA ASP A 267 -10.13 1.21 8.98
C ASP A 267 -11.14 2.24 8.47
N SER A 268 -10.80 3.53 8.51
CA SER A 268 -11.67 4.60 8.00
C SER A 268 -11.87 4.50 6.47
N ALA A 269 -10.82 4.12 5.72
CA ALA A 269 -10.92 3.88 4.29
C ALA A 269 -11.85 2.70 3.97
N LYS A 270 -11.73 1.60 4.69
CA LYS A 270 -12.63 0.44 4.55
C LYS A 270 -14.06 0.81 4.83
N MET A 271 -14.34 1.47 5.96
CA MET A 271 -15.67 1.94 6.35
C MET A 271 -16.33 2.86 5.31
N TYR A 272 -15.54 3.78 4.74
CA TYR A 272 -16.04 4.70 3.71
C TYR A 272 -16.40 3.96 2.41
N MET A 273 -15.53 3.06 1.94
CA MET A 273 -15.72 2.34 0.69
C MET A 273 -16.86 1.32 0.73
N GLU A 274 -17.03 0.59 1.85
CA GLU A 274 -18.11 -0.38 2.02
C GLU A 274 -19.49 0.29 1.95
N ASN A 275 -19.65 1.49 2.53
CA ASN A 275 -20.90 2.23 2.46
C ASN A 275 -21.20 2.83 1.09
N LYS A 276 -20.16 3.26 0.36
CA LYS A 276 -20.34 3.75 -0.99
C LYS A 276 -20.89 2.65 -1.91
N ASN A 277 -20.41 1.42 -1.74
CA ASN A 277 -20.90 0.27 -2.48
C ASN A 277 -22.34 -0.12 -2.12
N ASN A 278 -22.72 -0.01 -0.85
CA ASN A 278 -24.09 -0.28 -0.40
C ASN A 278 -25.09 0.76 -0.91
N ASN A 279 -24.71 2.03 -1.03
CA ASN A 279 -25.56 3.09 -1.55
C ASN A 279 -25.65 3.11 -3.09
N ALA A 280 -24.70 2.49 -3.80
CA ALA A 280 -24.72 2.37 -5.26
C ALA A 280 -25.61 1.21 -5.75
N ASN A 281 -25.97 0.28 -4.87
CA ASN A 281 -26.79 -0.92 -5.16
C ASN A 281 -28.22 -0.80 -4.59
N GLY A 282 -28.63 0.33 -4.05
CA GLY A 282 -29.97 0.71 -3.59
C GLY A 282 -30.51 1.85 -4.43
#